data_e10f1d638f966ee8185f32f1477b8b21
#
_entry.id   e10f1d638f966ee8185f32f1477b8b21
#
_cell.length_a   1.000
_cell.length_b   1.000
_cell.length_c   1.000
_cell.angle_alpha   90.00
_cell.angle_beta   90.00
_cell.angle_gamma   90.00
#
_symmetry.space_group_name_H-M   'P 1'
#
loop_
_entity.id
_entity.type
_entity.pdbx_description
1 polymer ?
#
loop_
_entity_poly.entity_id
_entity_poly.type
_entity_poly.pdbx_seq_one_letter_code
_entity_poly.pdbx_strand_id
1 'polypeptide(L)'
;MENFISDLASFIWTWNVPVLVGSGIFFLIYSKLTPFKYLKHAFELILGKHSKEGDIGEVTHFQALTTALSGTIGLGNIAGVAIAIQLAGPGAIFWMWLTAVVGIATKFFTCTLSVMYRDVGEDGTVRGGPMYVIKNALPNSMMPLAYFFAAAGLIGALPGFQSNQLVQIIGDLPIFQFDNFNLIAGVILAGVTGVIILGGLIRIAKVSEWLVPLMSLLYFGSVLIALMLNYDSIIPAFQIIIADAFTGSAVAGGSVIAVIIMGVRRGAHSNEAGIGTETLVHGSAKTSDPVKQGLVAMLCPIFDTLIMCTSTALLIIISGVWLISDSTGVTLTAEAFSALLGPLGYAVLFICVVSFGASTIFTYSFYGSACSQFLFGEKGVKFYQWVIILFVIVFAVIPIEAAINIIDISFALMAIPTLISTVWLAPKVIFKAREYFSALEEST
;
A
#
# COMPACT_ATOMS: atom_id res chain seq x y z
N MET A 1 7.17 21.77 16.95
CA MET A 1 6.05 21.32 16.09
C MET A 1 6.25 19.86 15.66
N GLU A 2 7.44 19.48 15.23
CA GLU A 2 7.77 18.09 14.83
C GLU A 2 7.53 17.08 15.94
N ASN A 3 8.02 17.31 17.15
CA ASN A 3 7.77 16.43 18.29
C ASN A 3 6.27 16.23 18.57
N PHE A 4 5.46 17.29 18.48
CA PHE A 4 4.02 17.19 18.69
C PHE A 4 3.34 16.30 17.62
N ILE A 5 3.74 16.43 16.35
CA ILE A 5 3.17 15.61 15.25
C ILE A 5 3.60 14.14 15.42
N SER A 6 4.84 13.89 15.81
CA SER A 6 5.35 12.54 16.09
C SER A 6 4.63 11.89 17.28
N ASP A 7 4.44 12.63 18.37
CA ASP A 7 3.71 12.15 19.57
C ASP A 7 2.25 11.85 19.23
N LEU A 8 1.61 12.73 18.44
CA LEU A 8 0.24 12.55 17.99
C LEU A 8 0.11 11.31 17.08
N ALA A 9 1.03 11.12 16.14
CA ALA A 9 1.07 9.94 15.29
C ALA A 9 1.20 8.66 16.13
N SER A 10 2.12 8.65 17.10
CA SER A 10 2.35 7.52 17.99
C SER A 10 1.13 7.21 18.85
N PHE A 11 0.48 8.24 19.39
CA PHE A 11 -0.76 8.10 20.15
C PHE A 11 -1.89 7.48 19.32
N ILE A 12 -2.14 8.02 18.13
CA ILE A 12 -3.21 7.54 17.23
C ILE A 12 -2.94 6.09 16.83
N TRP A 13 -1.70 5.74 16.48
CA TRP A 13 -1.35 4.38 16.08
C TRP A 13 -1.44 3.38 17.23
N THR A 14 -1.15 3.77 18.46
CA THR A 14 -1.32 2.90 19.64
C THR A 14 -2.75 2.39 19.76
N TRP A 15 -3.76 3.20 19.43
CA TRP A 15 -5.17 2.80 19.44
C TRP A 15 -5.60 2.13 18.13
N ASN A 16 -4.98 2.49 17.02
CA ASN A 16 -5.37 1.96 15.71
C ASN A 16 -4.87 0.52 15.47
N VAL A 17 -3.72 0.16 16.03
CA VAL A 17 -3.14 -1.20 15.93
C VAL A 17 -4.12 -2.29 16.39
N PRO A 18 -4.71 -2.23 17.61
CA PRO A 18 -5.71 -3.22 18.04
C PRO A 18 -6.96 -3.25 17.13
N VAL A 19 -7.38 -2.10 16.62
CA VAL A 19 -8.56 -2.00 15.75
C VAL A 19 -8.31 -2.67 14.39
N LEU A 20 -7.16 -2.39 13.76
CA LEU A 20 -6.77 -3.00 12.48
C LEU A 20 -6.60 -4.51 12.59
N VAL A 21 -5.77 -4.95 13.54
CA VAL A 21 -5.49 -6.38 13.74
C VAL A 21 -6.74 -7.12 14.21
N GLY A 22 -7.47 -6.56 15.17
CA GLY A 22 -8.69 -7.15 15.71
C GLY A 22 -9.80 -7.29 14.65
N SER A 23 -10.00 -6.27 13.83
CA SER A 23 -10.95 -6.34 12.70
C SER A 23 -10.51 -7.40 11.67
N GLY A 24 -9.22 -7.48 11.37
CA GLY A 24 -8.70 -8.47 10.44
C GLY A 24 -8.87 -9.91 10.95
N ILE A 25 -8.60 -10.15 12.25
CA ILE A 25 -8.87 -11.43 12.92
C ILE A 25 -10.37 -11.75 12.88
N PHE A 26 -11.22 -10.76 13.17
CA PHE A 26 -12.66 -10.92 13.05
C PHE A 26 -13.06 -11.37 11.64
N PHE A 27 -12.57 -10.72 10.59
CA PHE A 27 -12.88 -11.10 9.20
C PHE A 27 -12.37 -12.51 8.86
N LEU A 28 -11.18 -12.90 9.32
CA LEU A 28 -10.66 -14.25 9.14
C LEU A 28 -11.57 -15.30 9.72
N ILE A 29 -11.94 -15.14 10.99
CA ILE A 29 -12.80 -16.09 11.71
C ILE A 29 -14.22 -16.10 11.12
N TYR A 30 -14.79 -14.92 10.91
CA TYR A 30 -16.16 -14.76 10.43
C TYR A 30 -16.35 -15.32 9.02
N SER A 31 -15.34 -15.19 8.15
CA SER A 31 -15.35 -15.80 6.81
C SER A 31 -15.02 -17.29 6.81
N LYS A 32 -14.65 -17.90 7.96
CA LYS A 32 -14.17 -19.29 8.04
C LYS A 32 -13.00 -19.54 7.07
N LEU A 33 -12.07 -18.57 6.98
CA LEU A 33 -10.91 -18.61 6.08
C LEU A 33 -11.27 -18.71 4.58
N THR A 34 -12.49 -18.31 4.20
CA THR A 34 -12.95 -18.35 2.80
C THR A 34 -11.95 -17.77 1.79
N PRO A 35 -11.34 -16.59 2.01
CA PRO A 35 -10.34 -16.05 1.07
C PRO A 35 -9.23 -17.05 0.75
N PHE A 36 -8.70 -17.74 1.75
CA PHE A 36 -7.61 -18.72 1.56
C PHE A 36 -8.03 -19.98 0.80
N LYS A 37 -9.28 -20.42 0.95
CA LYS A 37 -9.81 -21.60 0.25
C LYS A 37 -9.88 -21.38 -1.26
N TYR A 38 -10.15 -20.15 -1.69
CA TYR A 38 -10.35 -19.81 -3.09
C TYR A 38 -9.17 -19.04 -3.70
N LEU A 39 -7.98 -19.20 -3.14
CA LEU A 39 -6.76 -18.53 -3.64
C LEU A 39 -6.47 -18.88 -5.11
N LYS A 40 -6.61 -20.15 -5.50
CA LYS A 40 -6.43 -20.59 -6.89
C LYS A 40 -7.42 -19.88 -7.82
N HIS A 41 -8.68 -19.78 -7.41
CA HIS A 41 -9.71 -19.09 -8.19
C HIS A 41 -9.41 -17.60 -8.36
N ALA A 42 -8.84 -16.94 -7.33
CA ALA A 42 -8.39 -15.56 -7.44
C ALA A 42 -7.33 -15.37 -8.53
N PHE A 43 -6.38 -16.30 -8.67
CA PHE A 43 -5.42 -16.26 -9.77
C PHE A 43 -6.08 -16.48 -11.15
N GLU A 44 -7.11 -17.31 -11.25
CA GLU A 44 -7.86 -17.51 -12.48
C GLU A 44 -8.64 -16.25 -12.91
N LEU A 45 -9.14 -15.49 -11.93
CA LEU A 45 -9.83 -14.21 -12.18
C LEU A 45 -8.91 -13.17 -12.81
N ILE A 46 -7.68 -13.02 -12.32
CA ILE A 46 -6.73 -12.06 -12.89
C ILE A 46 -6.27 -12.42 -14.29
N LEU A 47 -6.33 -13.71 -14.65
CA LEU A 47 -6.07 -14.20 -16.01
C LEU A 47 -7.26 -14.00 -16.97
N GLY A 48 -8.36 -13.40 -16.49
CA GLY A 48 -9.53 -13.08 -17.30
C GLY A 48 -10.47 -14.26 -17.61
N LYS A 49 -10.25 -15.45 -17.02
CA LYS A 49 -11.02 -16.66 -17.33
C LYS A 49 -12.52 -16.57 -17.04
N HIS A 50 -12.92 -15.67 -16.14
CA HIS A 50 -14.32 -15.54 -15.69
C HIS A 50 -14.92 -14.14 -15.97
N SER A 51 -14.29 -13.37 -16.87
CA SER A 51 -14.82 -12.08 -17.33
C SER A 51 -16.00 -12.30 -18.31
N LYS A 52 -17.02 -11.45 -18.21
CA LYS A 52 -18.21 -11.51 -19.07
C LYS A 52 -18.28 -10.25 -19.94
N GLU A 53 -18.73 -10.41 -21.19
CA GLU A 53 -19.07 -9.27 -22.03
C GLU A 53 -20.24 -8.51 -21.38
N GLY A 54 -20.10 -7.17 -21.30
CA GLY A 54 -21.10 -6.31 -20.64
C GLY A 54 -20.88 -6.04 -19.14
N ASP A 55 -19.80 -6.57 -18.54
CA ASP A 55 -19.43 -6.22 -17.17
C ASP A 55 -19.18 -4.70 -17.03
N ILE A 56 -19.84 -4.06 -16.06
CA ILE A 56 -19.75 -2.64 -15.78
C ILE A 56 -18.43 -2.33 -15.06
N GLY A 57 -17.73 -1.27 -15.47
CA GLY A 57 -16.48 -0.82 -14.84
C GLY A 57 -15.55 -0.16 -15.85
N GLU A 58 -14.43 0.39 -15.38
CA GLU A 58 -13.46 1.13 -16.20
C GLU A 58 -12.19 0.34 -16.50
N VAL A 59 -11.76 -0.53 -15.56
CA VAL A 59 -10.49 -1.26 -15.64
C VAL A 59 -10.71 -2.77 -15.47
N THR A 60 -9.86 -3.59 -16.10
CA THR A 60 -9.93 -5.06 -15.94
C THR A 60 -9.54 -5.48 -14.52
N HIS A 61 -9.81 -6.75 -14.13
CA HIS A 61 -9.36 -7.32 -12.86
C HIS A 61 -7.84 -7.19 -12.68
N PHE A 62 -7.07 -7.48 -13.74
CA PHE A 62 -5.61 -7.37 -13.72
C PHE A 62 -5.16 -5.91 -13.59
N GLN A 63 -5.76 -4.99 -14.34
CA GLN A 63 -5.48 -3.55 -14.23
C GLN A 63 -5.83 -2.99 -12.84
N ALA A 64 -6.96 -3.42 -12.26
CA ALA A 64 -7.32 -3.02 -10.89
C ALA A 64 -6.29 -3.53 -9.87
N LEU A 65 -5.86 -4.80 -10.00
CA LEU A 65 -4.83 -5.38 -9.14
C LEU A 65 -3.49 -4.65 -9.29
N THR A 66 -3.00 -4.48 -10.52
CA THR A 66 -1.71 -3.83 -10.77
C THR A 66 -1.72 -2.34 -10.37
N THR A 67 -2.85 -1.65 -10.54
CA THR A 67 -2.98 -0.27 -10.08
C THR A 67 -2.99 -0.19 -8.54
N ALA A 68 -3.71 -1.09 -7.85
CA ALA A 68 -3.67 -1.17 -6.40
C ALA A 68 -2.25 -1.53 -5.90
N LEU A 69 -1.60 -2.50 -6.53
CA LEU A 69 -0.20 -2.86 -6.25
C LEU A 69 0.78 -1.71 -6.56
N SER A 70 0.50 -0.88 -7.56
CA SER A 70 1.28 0.34 -7.83
C SER A 70 1.23 1.35 -6.68
N GLY A 71 0.11 1.39 -5.94
CA GLY A 71 -0.01 2.18 -4.71
C GLY A 71 0.76 1.57 -3.54
N THR A 72 0.68 0.25 -3.38
CA THR A 72 1.21 -0.49 -2.24
C THR A 72 2.63 -0.99 -2.45
N ILE A 73 2.98 -1.61 -3.60
CA ILE A 73 4.37 -1.95 -3.95
C ILE A 73 5.10 -0.67 -4.34
N GLY A 74 5.61 0.00 -3.33
CA GLY A 74 6.24 1.29 -3.43
C GLY A 74 7.48 1.41 -2.55
N LEU A 75 7.81 2.64 -2.24
CA LEU A 75 8.93 2.92 -1.34
C LEU A 75 8.68 2.46 0.10
N GLY A 76 7.43 2.17 0.47
CA GLY A 76 7.07 1.53 1.74
C GLY A 76 7.71 0.15 1.90
N ASN A 77 7.81 -0.63 0.82
CA ASN A 77 8.42 -1.97 0.82
C ASN A 77 9.96 -1.94 0.83
N ILE A 78 10.56 -0.84 0.45
CA ILE A 78 12.01 -0.63 0.40
C ILE A 78 12.45 0.18 1.63
N ALA A 79 12.17 1.47 1.63
CA ALA A 79 12.57 2.38 2.69
C ALA A 79 11.78 2.17 3.99
N GLY A 80 10.48 1.84 3.91
CA GLY A 80 9.64 1.59 5.09
C GLY A 80 10.07 0.36 5.87
N VAL A 81 10.51 -0.71 5.19
CA VAL A 81 11.08 -1.92 5.82
C VAL A 81 12.42 -1.60 6.48
N ALA A 82 13.29 -0.84 5.81
CA ALA A 82 14.56 -0.39 6.37
C ALA A 82 14.35 0.44 7.66
N ILE A 83 13.41 1.39 7.64
CA ILE A 83 13.04 2.20 8.80
C ILE A 83 12.50 1.31 9.94
N ALA A 84 11.66 0.29 9.62
CA ALA A 84 11.14 -0.63 10.63
C ALA A 84 12.25 -1.40 11.34
N ILE A 85 13.20 -1.96 10.57
CA ILE A 85 14.33 -2.71 11.11
C ILE A 85 15.23 -1.80 11.96
N GLN A 86 15.51 -0.59 11.49
CA GLN A 86 16.39 0.34 12.17
C GLN A 86 15.81 0.87 13.49
N LEU A 87 14.52 1.23 13.50
CA LEU A 87 13.87 1.82 14.67
C LEU A 87 13.36 0.82 15.71
N ALA A 88 12.99 -0.39 15.27
CA ALA A 88 12.35 -1.38 16.12
C ALA A 88 12.99 -2.78 16.06
N GLY A 89 13.99 -2.97 15.23
CA GLY A 89 14.65 -4.25 15.03
C GLY A 89 13.97 -5.15 13.98
N PRO A 90 14.67 -6.25 13.61
CA PRO A 90 14.18 -7.24 12.65
C PRO A 90 12.83 -7.87 13.02
N GLY A 91 12.51 -7.93 14.32
CA GLY A 91 11.24 -8.49 14.82
C GLY A 91 10.00 -7.76 14.31
N ALA A 92 10.11 -6.49 13.90
CA ALA A 92 9.02 -5.74 13.29
C ALA A 92 8.46 -6.44 12.04
N ILE A 93 9.29 -7.17 11.32
CA ILE A 93 8.89 -7.91 10.10
C ILE A 93 7.89 -9.02 10.41
N PHE A 94 8.03 -9.72 11.52
CA PHE A 94 7.04 -10.72 11.96
C PHE A 94 5.65 -10.10 12.12
N TRP A 95 5.57 -8.92 12.70
CA TRP A 95 4.31 -8.22 12.91
C TRP A 95 3.77 -7.62 11.60
N MET A 96 4.63 -7.28 10.63
CA MET A 96 4.21 -6.98 9.27
C MET A 96 3.57 -8.20 8.59
N TRP A 97 4.13 -9.42 8.76
CA TRP A 97 3.50 -10.65 8.25
C TRP A 97 2.12 -10.88 8.84
N LEU A 98 1.97 -10.65 10.14
CA LEU A 98 0.65 -10.77 10.79
C LEU A 98 -0.37 -9.82 10.16
N THR A 99 0.01 -8.56 9.92
CA THR A 99 -0.88 -7.60 9.25
C THR A 99 -1.24 -8.04 7.83
N ALA A 100 -0.31 -8.63 7.11
CA ALA A 100 -0.60 -9.15 5.77
C ALA A 100 -1.58 -10.32 5.81
N VAL A 101 -1.40 -11.28 6.71
CA VAL A 101 -2.29 -12.43 6.85
C VAL A 101 -3.72 -12.01 7.20
N VAL A 102 -3.88 -11.12 8.18
CA VAL A 102 -5.21 -10.59 8.53
C VAL A 102 -5.73 -9.62 7.44
N GLY A 103 -4.82 -8.92 6.78
CA GLY A 103 -5.09 -8.01 5.67
C GLY A 103 -5.70 -8.69 4.44
N ILE A 104 -5.34 -9.95 4.17
CA ILE A 104 -5.93 -10.77 3.10
C ILE A 104 -7.46 -10.83 3.25
N ALA A 105 -7.94 -11.16 4.45
CA ALA A 105 -9.38 -11.20 4.71
C ALA A 105 -9.99 -9.80 4.72
N THR A 106 -9.31 -8.82 5.30
CA THR A 106 -9.79 -7.44 5.33
C THR A 106 -10.05 -6.91 3.91
N LYS A 107 -9.08 -7.08 3.00
CA LYS A 107 -9.22 -6.64 1.59
C LYS A 107 -10.34 -7.38 0.85
N PHE A 108 -10.53 -8.66 1.13
CA PHE A 108 -11.66 -9.40 0.59
C PHE A 108 -12.99 -8.72 0.94
N PHE A 109 -13.19 -8.35 2.21
CA PHE A 109 -14.42 -7.68 2.65
C PHE A 109 -14.54 -6.25 2.12
N THR A 110 -13.50 -5.43 2.26
CA THR A 110 -13.54 -4.01 1.87
C THR A 110 -13.77 -3.83 0.38
N CYS A 111 -13.06 -4.60 -0.46
CA CYS A 111 -13.17 -4.47 -1.91
C CYS A 111 -14.45 -5.12 -2.46
N THR A 112 -14.96 -6.21 -1.84
CA THR A 112 -16.30 -6.72 -2.16
C THR A 112 -17.36 -5.66 -1.92
N LEU A 113 -17.33 -4.99 -0.74
CA LEU A 113 -18.28 -3.91 -0.43
C LEU A 113 -18.14 -2.73 -1.38
N SER A 114 -16.92 -2.37 -1.76
CA SER A 114 -16.70 -1.26 -2.68
C SER A 114 -17.40 -1.48 -4.02
N VAL A 115 -17.36 -2.71 -4.56
CA VAL A 115 -18.08 -3.05 -5.80
C VAL A 115 -19.58 -3.18 -5.57
N MET A 116 -20.03 -3.74 -4.43
CA MET A 116 -21.46 -3.88 -4.10
C MET A 116 -22.21 -2.55 -4.03
N TYR A 117 -21.53 -1.51 -3.56
CA TYR A 117 -22.13 -0.21 -3.23
C TYR A 117 -21.53 0.97 -3.99
N ARG A 118 -20.87 0.70 -5.11
CA ARG A 118 -20.33 1.73 -6.00
C ARG A 118 -21.45 2.54 -6.66
N ASP A 119 -21.20 3.81 -6.89
CA ASP A 119 -22.05 4.65 -7.72
C ASP A 119 -21.66 4.47 -9.20
N VAL A 120 -22.66 4.48 -10.07
CA VAL A 120 -22.47 4.51 -11.53
C VAL A 120 -23.03 5.81 -12.03
N GLY A 121 -22.19 6.67 -12.59
CA GLY A 121 -22.59 7.95 -13.17
C GLY A 121 -23.38 7.78 -14.46
N GLU A 122 -24.11 8.83 -14.85
CA GLU A 122 -24.85 8.86 -16.12
C GLU A 122 -23.91 8.74 -17.34
N ASP A 123 -22.67 9.15 -17.18
CA ASP A 123 -21.58 9.05 -18.16
C ASP A 123 -20.90 7.66 -18.19
N GLY A 124 -21.37 6.70 -17.39
CA GLY A 124 -20.80 5.37 -17.24
C GLY A 124 -19.56 5.31 -16.35
N THR A 125 -19.12 6.41 -15.75
CA THR A 125 -18.01 6.39 -14.76
C THR A 125 -18.42 5.65 -13.50
N VAL A 126 -17.49 4.88 -12.96
CA VAL A 126 -17.75 4.05 -11.77
C VAL A 126 -16.96 4.60 -10.59
N ARG A 127 -17.65 4.81 -9.47
CA ARG A 127 -17.10 5.44 -8.28
C ARG A 127 -17.26 4.52 -7.08
N GLY A 128 -16.17 3.89 -6.67
CA GLY A 128 -16.11 3.03 -5.49
C GLY A 128 -15.40 3.68 -4.31
N GLY A 129 -15.29 2.91 -3.22
CA GLY A 129 -14.57 3.31 -2.02
C GLY A 129 -15.45 3.42 -0.77
N PRO A 130 -14.84 3.56 0.43
CA PRO A 130 -15.56 3.55 1.69
C PRO A 130 -16.63 4.64 1.80
N MET A 131 -16.39 5.83 1.21
CA MET A 131 -17.37 6.91 1.22
C MET A 131 -18.66 6.54 0.48
N TYR A 132 -18.58 5.81 -0.63
CA TYR A 132 -19.76 5.33 -1.36
C TYR A 132 -20.42 4.14 -0.67
N VAL A 133 -19.64 3.26 -0.04
CA VAL A 133 -20.17 2.17 0.80
C VAL A 133 -21.00 2.74 1.95
N ILE A 134 -20.49 3.75 2.65
CA ILE A 134 -21.19 4.42 3.76
C ILE A 134 -22.44 5.12 3.23
N LYS A 135 -22.32 5.90 2.17
CA LYS A 135 -23.43 6.64 1.55
C LYS A 135 -24.58 5.73 1.14
N ASN A 136 -24.28 4.59 0.49
CA ASN A 136 -25.28 3.76 -0.18
C ASN A 136 -25.80 2.59 0.67
N ALA A 137 -25.08 2.22 1.75
CA ALA A 137 -25.41 1.03 2.53
C ALA A 137 -25.74 1.29 3.99
N LEU A 138 -25.36 2.43 4.54
CA LEU A 138 -25.55 2.78 5.95
C LEU A 138 -26.59 3.87 6.14
N PRO A 139 -27.15 4.01 7.37
CA PRO A 139 -28.10 5.10 7.67
C PRO A 139 -27.48 6.48 7.44
N ASN A 140 -28.31 7.46 7.05
CA ASN A 140 -27.86 8.84 6.80
C ASN A 140 -27.15 9.49 8.00
N SER A 141 -27.42 9.06 9.24
CA SER A 141 -26.71 9.49 10.44
C SER A 141 -25.21 9.17 10.43
N MET A 142 -24.77 8.22 9.60
CA MET A 142 -23.36 7.84 9.43
C MET A 142 -22.66 8.56 8.28
N MET A 143 -23.36 9.42 7.51
CA MET A 143 -22.75 10.22 6.45
C MET A 143 -21.50 11.03 6.89
N PRO A 144 -21.41 11.57 8.13
CA PRO A 144 -20.19 12.22 8.58
C PRO A 144 -18.93 11.35 8.47
N LEU A 145 -19.04 10.02 8.61
CA LEU A 145 -17.90 9.10 8.43
C LEU A 145 -17.42 9.06 6.96
N ALA A 146 -18.32 9.21 5.98
CA ALA A 146 -17.94 9.27 4.57
C ALA A 146 -17.17 10.57 4.26
N TYR A 147 -17.62 11.68 4.77
CA TYR A 147 -16.91 12.96 4.66
C TYR A 147 -15.57 12.93 5.39
N PHE A 148 -15.52 12.32 6.57
CA PHE A 148 -14.30 12.15 7.34
C PHE A 148 -13.26 11.31 6.60
N PHE A 149 -13.66 10.16 6.02
CA PHE A 149 -12.79 9.36 5.16
C PHE A 149 -12.23 10.18 4.01
N ALA A 150 -13.12 10.86 3.27
CA ALA A 150 -12.70 11.62 2.09
C ALA A 150 -11.78 12.79 2.45
N ALA A 151 -12.04 13.50 3.56
CA ALA A 151 -11.18 14.58 4.03
C ALA A 151 -9.79 14.08 4.47
N ALA A 152 -9.73 12.97 5.23
CA ALA A 152 -8.47 12.33 5.59
C ALA A 152 -7.74 11.81 4.33
N GLY A 153 -8.48 11.26 3.36
CA GLY A 153 -7.92 10.76 2.10
C GLY A 153 -7.27 11.82 1.23
N LEU A 154 -7.75 13.07 1.27
CA LEU A 154 -7.07 14.18 0.59
C LEU A 154 -5.64 14.38 1.10
N ILE A 155 -5.42 14.19 2.39
CA ILE A 155 -4.10 14.35 3.01
C ILE A 155 -3.28 13.07 2.86
N GLY A 156 -3.89 11.91 3.14
CA GLY A 156 -3.22 10.61 3.06
C GLY A 156 -2.72 10.23 1.66
N ALA A 157 -3.37 10.75 0.63
CA ALA A 157 -2.98 10.54 -0.76
C ALA A 157 -1.95 11.56 -1.30
N LEU A 158 -1.40 12.44 -0.45
CA LEU A 158 -0.29 13.31 -0.85
C LEU A 158 1.00 12.49 -1.02
N PRO A 159 1.81 12.78 -2.05
CA PRO A 159 2.97 11.97 -2.42
C PRO A 159 4.23 12.27 -1.58
N GLY A 160 4.06 12.49 -0.27
CA GLY A 160 5.12 13.00 0.61
C GLY A 160 6.30 12.07 0.72
N PHE A 161 6.06 10.83 1.12
CA PHE A 161 7.10 9.84 1.30
C PHE A 161 7.81 9.50 -0.01
N GLN A 162 7.03 9.32 -1.09
CA GLN A 162 7.53 8.93 -2.40
C GLN A 162 8.40 10.01 -3.02
N SER A 163 7.95 11.26 -3.02
CA SER A 163 8.72 12.37 -3.59
C SER A 163 10.02 12.58 -2.87
N ASN A 164 10.00 12.54 -1.53
CA ASN A 164 11.18 12.72 -0.71
C ASN A 164 12.24 11.63 -0.94
N GLN A 165 11.85 10.35 -0.80
CA GLN A 165 12.78 9.23 -0.95
C GLN A 165 13.30 9.08 -2.39
N LEU A 166 12.49 9.44 -3.39
CA LEU A 166 12.89 9.40 -4.78
C LEU A 166 13.97 10.48 -5.08
N VAL A 167 13.79 11.67 -4.55
CA VAL A 167 14.78 12.75 -4.68
C VAL A 167 16.05 12.44 -3.88
N GLN A 168 15.92 11.81 -2.70
CA GLN A 168 17.06 11.38 -1.88
C GLN A 168 17.97 10.42 -2.63
N ILE A 169 17.45 9.31 -3.17
CA ILE A 169 18.28 8.31 -3.87
C ILE A 169 18.99 8.89 -5.11
N ILE A 170 18.35 9.84 -5.80
CA ILE A 170 18.97 10.51 -6.95
C ILE A 170 20.06 11.47 -6.48
N GLY A 171 19.82 12.19 -5.37
CA GLY A 171 20.78 13.13 -4.78
C GLY A 171 22.01 12.47 -4.16
N ASP A 172 21.91 11.17 -3.78
CA ASP A 172 23.06 10.39 -3.30
C ASP A 172 24.12 10.15 -4.40
N LEU A 173 23.77 10.36 -5.67
CA LEU A 173 24.72 10.23 -6.77
C LEU A 173 25.67 11.47 -6.83
N PRO A 174 27.00 11.26 -6.91
CA PRO A 174 27.98 12.36 -6.86
C PRO A 174 27.78 13.47 -7.90
N ILE A 175 27.20 13.14 -9.06
CA ILE A 175 26.94 14.09 -10.15
C ILE A 175 25.82 15.09 -9.84
N PHE A 176 24.98 14.81 -8.84
CA PHE A 176 23.83 15.62 -8.47
C PHE A 176 24.02 16.42 -7.17
N GLN A 177 25.24 16.46 -6.62
CA GLN A 177 25.59 17.22 -5.41
C GLN A 177 25.84 18.71 -5.75
N PHE A 178 24.76 19.44 -6.11
CA PHE A 178 24.81 20.86 -6.37
C PHE A 178 23.63 21.59 -5.69
N ASP A 179 23.79 22.91 -5.51
CA ASP A 179 22.79 23.73 -4.85
C ASP A 179 21.42 23.62 -5.54
N ASN A 180 20.35 23.58 -4.72
CA ASN A 180 18.96 23.47 -5.18
C ASN A 180 18.62 22.17 -5.96
N PHE A 181 19.44 21.13 -5.91
CA PHE A 181 19.15 19.85 -6.58
C PHE A 181 17.75 19.34 -6.26
N ASN A 182 17.36 19.28 -4.98
CA ASN A 182 16.07 18.76 -4.55
C ASN A 182 14.90 19.50 -5.20
N LEU A 183 15.00 20.83 -5.34
CA LEU A 183 13.97 21.64 -6.02
C LEU A 183 13.89 21.31 -7.51
N ILE A 184 15.04 21.21 -8.18
CA ILE A 184 15.09 20.92 -9.62
C ILE A 184 14.55 19.51 -9.89
N ALA A 185 14.98 18.52 -9.11
CA ALA A 185 14.48 17.15 -9.19
C ALA A 185 12.97 17.07 -8.92
N GLY A 186 12.50 17.81 -7.92
CA GLY A 186 11.06 17.93 -7.59
C GLY A 186 10.26 18.52 -8.76
N VAL A 187 10.74 19.55 -9.43
CA VAL A 187 10.08 20.16 -10.60
C VAL A 187 10.03 19.18 -11.78
N ILE A 188 11.13 18.46 -12.06
CA ILE A 188 11.15 17.43 -13.11
C ILE A 188 10.17 16.31 -12.80
N LEU A 189 10.19 15.79 -11.56
CA LEU A 189 9.27 14.77 -11.11
C LEU A 189 7.81 15.21 -11.20
N ALA A 190 7.52 16.46 -10.83
CA ALA A 190 6.19 17.05 -10.95
C ALA A 190 5.73 17.16 -12.41
N GLY A 191 6.62 17.49 -13.33
CA GLY A 191 6.34 17.51 -14.77
C GLY A 191 5.97 16.13 -15.30
N VAL A 192 6.77 15.11 -15.00
CA VAL A 192 6.50 13.70 -15.39
C VAL A 192 5.18 13.23 -14.78
N THR A 193 4.98 13.48 -13.49
CA THR A 193 3.73 13.16 -12.79
C THR A 193 2.53 13.79 -13.47
N GLY A 194 2.59 15.09 -13.77
CA GLY A 194 1.50 15.83 -14.41
C GLY A 194 1.08 15.22 -15.74
N VAL A 195 2.03 14.83 -16.59
CA VAL A 195 1.72 14.19 -17.89
C VAL A 195 0.89 12.92 -17.74
N ILE A 196 1.13 12.14 -16.68
CA ILE A 196 0.45 10.86 -16.46
C ILE A 196 -0.90 11.07 -15.76
N ILE A 197 -0.93 11.83 -14.66
CA ILE A 197 -2.13 11.93 -13.81
C ILE A 197 -3.27 12.72 -14.47
N LEU A 198 -2.95 13.68 -15.33
CA LEU A 198 -3.96 14.43 -16.09
C LEU A 198 -4.74 13.54 -17.09
N GLY A 199 -4.28 12.33 -17.35
CA GLY A 199 -5.00 11.32 -18.13
C GLY A 199 -5.97 10.44 -17.36
N GLY A 200 -6.10 10.64 -16.04
CA GLY A 200 -7.03 9.93 -15.16
C GLY A 200 -6.72 8.45 -14.95
N LEU A 201 -7.67 7.71 -14.33
CA LEU A 201 -7.51 6.31 -13.93
C LEU A 201 -7.08 5.39 -15.08
N ILE A 202 -7.67 5.55 -16.26
CA ILE A 202 -7.40 4.66 -17.41
C ILE A 202 -5.92 4.75 -17.84
N ARG A 203 -5.34 5.96 -17.85
CA ARG A 203 -3.92 6.13 -18.18
C ARG A 203 -3.02 5.57 -17.08
N ILE A 204 -3.34 5.81 -15.82
CA ILE A 204 -2.62 5.27 -14.67
C ILE A 204 -2.66 3.74 -14.72
N ALA A 205 -3.81 3.13 -14.94
CA ALA A 205 -3.98 1.68 -15.02
C ALA A 205 -3.16 1.05 -16.17
N LYS A 206 -3.13 1.69 -17.33
CA LYS A 206 -2.29 1.23 -18.45
C LYS A 206 -0.80 1.29 -18.16
N VAL A 207 -0.33 2.31 -17.45
CA VAL A 207 1.06 2.40 -17.03
C VAL A 207 1.36 1.34 -15.98
N SER A 208 0.51 1.18 -14.96
CA SER A 208 0.69 0.21 -13.88
C SER A 208 0.67 -1.24 -14.37
N GLU A 209 -0.15 -1.55 -15.38
CA GLU A 209 -0.27 -2.89 -15.98
C GLU A 209 1.09 -3.45 -16.47
N TRP A 210 1.95 -2.61 -16.99
CA TRP A 210 3.28 -2.98 -17.46
C TRP A 210 4.38 -2.72 -16.44
N LEU A 211 4.32 -1.57 -15.78
CA LEU A 211 5.38 -1.13 -14.89
C LEU A 211 5.47 -2.01 -13.64
N VAL A 212 4.32 -2.34 -13.03
CA VAL A 212 4.30 -3.09 -11.76
C VAL A 212 4.86 -4.51 -11.89
N PRO A 213 4.45 -5.34 -12.86
CA PRO A 213 5.07 -6.65 -13.05
C PRO A 213 6.58 -6.55 -13.35
N LEU A 214 6.97 -5.61 -14.23
CA LEU A 214 8.38 -5.45 -14.62
C LEU A 214 9.27 -5.05 -13.44
N MET A 215 8.87 -4.01 -12.69
CA MET A 215 9.64 -3.53 -11.54
C MET A 215 9.68 -4.56 -10.41
N SER A 216 8.56 -5.29 -10.18
CA SER A 216 8.50 -6.34 -9.16
C SER A 216 9.37 -7.54 -9.51
N LEU A 217 9.39 -7.97 -10.78
CA LEU A 217 10.27 -9.03 -11.24
C LEU A 217 11.73 -8.64 -11.17
N LEU A 218 12.08 -7.40 -11.53
CA LEU A 218 13.45 -6.90 -11.44
C LEU A 218 13.93 -6.87 -9.98
N TYR A 219 13.11 -6.32 -9.09
CA TYR A 219 13.42 -6.24 -7.66
C TYR A 219 13.54 -7.62 -7.03
N PHE A 220 12.47 -8.42 -7.10
CA PHE A 220 12.42 -9.74 -6.50
C PHE A 220 13.49 -10.68 -7.08
N GLY A 221 13.69 -10.64 -8.40
CA GLY A 221 14.72 -11.43 -9.09
C GLY A 221 16.13 -11.08 -8.60
N SER A 222 16.43 -9.79 -8.42
CA SER A 222 17.73 -9.37 -7.88
C SER A 222 17.94 -9.79 -6.43
N VAL A 223 16.90 -9.70 -5.60
CA VAL A 223 16.94 -10.20 -4.22
C VAL A 223 17.11 -11.73 -4.20
N LEU A 224 16.41 -12.48 -5.05
CA LEU A 224 16.63 -13.93 -5.15
C LEU A 224 18.07 -14.29 -5.50
N ILE A 225 18.70 -13.56 -6.39
CA ILE A 225 20.13 -13.76 -6.72
C ILE A 225 20.98 -13.51 -5.47
N ALA A 226 20.76 -12.41 -4.74
CA ALA A 226 21.47 -12.11 -3.50
C ALA A 226 21.29 -13.21 -2.45
N LEU A 227 20.06 -13.72 -2.28
CA LEU A 227 19.75 -14.80 -1.34
C LEU A 227 20.41 -16.14 -1.76
N MET A 228 20.40 -16.46 -3.06
CA MET A 228 21.08 -17.67 -3.55
C MET A 228 22.60 -17.63 -3.33
N LEU A 229 23.22 -16.46 -3.47
CA LEU A 229 24.65 -16.28 -3.19
C LEU A 229 24.99 -16.33 -1.69
N ASN A 230 23.99 -16.14 -0.82
CA ASN A 230 24.13 -16.13 0.65
C ASN A 230 23.15 -17.09 1.32
N TYR A 231 22.90 -18.26 0.71
CA TYR A 231 21.83 -19.19 1.12
C TYR A 231 21.98 -19.69 2.57
N ASP A 232 23.20 -19.83 3.08
CA ASP A 232 23.47 -20.27 4.46
C ASP A 232 22.97 -19.26 5.51
N SER A 233 22.81 -17.98 5.13
CA SER A 233 22.36 -16.92 6.02
C SER A 233 20.84 -16.75 6.05
N ILE A 234 20.10 -17.43 5.19
CA ILE A 234 18.63 -17.27 5.09
C ILE A 234 17.94 -17.76 6.38
N ILE A 235 18.25 -19.00 6.81
CA ILE A 235 17.64 -19.57 8.04
C ILE A 235 18.01 -18.75 9.28
N PRO A 236 19.28 -18.36 9.49
CA PRO A 236 19.66 -17.44 10.57
C PRO A 236 18.89 -16.12 10.54
N ALA A 237 18.67 -15.51 9.36
CA ALA A 237 17.90 -14.27 9.26
C ALA A 237 16.43 -14.44 9.71
N PHE A 238 15.77 -15.53 9.33
CA PHE A 238 14.43 -15.84 9.84
C PHE A 238 14.42 -16.06 11.35
N GLN A 239 15.43 -16.73 11.89
CA GLN A 239 15.55 -16.95 13.34
C GLN A 239 15.70 -15.63 14.10
N ILE A 240 16.48 -14.67 13.57
CA ILE A 240 16.62 -13.33 14.14
C ILE A 240 15.27 -12.61 14.14
N ILE A 241 14.52 -12.63 13.03
CA ILE A 241 13.20 -12.00 12.93
C ILE A 241 12.25 -12.56 13.99
N ILE A 242 12.16 -13.90 14.10
CA ILE A 242 11.24 -14.54 15.03
C ILE A 242 11.66 -14.29 16.49
N ALA A 243 12.95 -14.42 16.81
CA ALA A 243 13.44 -14.21 18.16
C ALA A 243 13.22 -12.76 18.64
N ASP A 244 13.55 -11.77 17.78
CA ASP A 244 13.43 -10.36 18.11
C ASP A 244 11.96 -9.91 18.20
N ALA A 245 11.05 -10.53 17.45
CA ALA A 245 9.62 -10.21 17.48
C ALA A 245 8.98 -10.28 18.87
N PHE A 246 9.52 -11.12 19.75
CA PHE A 246 8.99 -11.35 21.10
C PHE A 246 9.92 -10.86 22.21
N THR A 247 11.12 -10.43 21.89
CA THR A 247 12.09 -9.95 22.88
C THR A 247 12.34 -8.44 22.77
N GLY A 248 12.28 -7.87 21.55
CA GLY A 248 12.65 -6.49 21.28
C GLY A 248 14.12 -6.17 21.57
N SER A 249 14.98 -7.21 21.59
CA SER A 249 16.35 -7.10 22.08
C SER A 249 17.34 -6.57 21.06
N ALA A 250 16.96 -6.51 19.79
CA ALA A 250 17.86 -6.10 18.69
C ALA A 250 18.16 -4.60 18.67
N VAL A 251 17.31 -3.78 19.30
CA VAL A 251 17.51 -2.32 19.41
C VAL A 251 17.67 -1.94 20.87
N ALA A 252 18.71 -1.18 21.18
CA ALA A 252 19.01 -0.73 22.54
C ALA A 252 17.84 0.07 23.14
N GLY A 253 17.30 -0.40 24.28
CA GLY A 253 16.13 0.18 24.93
C GLY A 253 14.78 -0.16 24.27
N GLY A 254 14.76 -1.09 23.31
CA GLY A 254 13.56 -1.57 22.66
C GLY A 254 12.62 -2.31 23.61
N SER A 255 11.30 -2.19 23.35
CA SER A 255 10.29 -2.97 24.02
C SER A 255 9.49 -3.77 23.02
N VAL A 256 9.00 -4.93 23.40
CA VAL A 256 8.13 -5.79 22.54
C VAL A 256 6.93 -5.00 22.02
N ILE A 257 6.37 -4.11 22.83
CA ILE A 257 5.23 -3.26 22.43
C ILE A 257 5.65 -2.31 21.30
N ALA A 258 6.84 -1.71 21.36
CA ALA A 258 7.34 -0.84 20.31
C ALA A 258 7.55 -1.61 18.99
N VAL A 259 8.09 -2.83 19.06
CA VAL A 259 8.26 -3.73 17.92
C VAL A 259 6.91 -4.07 17.28
N ILE A 260 5.89 -4.40 18.10
CA ILE A 260 4.53 -4.68 17.64
C ILE A 260 3.93 -3.46 16.94
N ILE A 261 3.94 -2.30 17.60
CA ILE A 261 3.35 -1.07 17.05
C ILE A 261 4.03 -0.69 15.74
N MET A 262 5.37 -0.72 15.70
CA MET A 262 6.12 -0.38 14.49
C MET A 262 5.83 -1.38 13.35
N GLY A 263 5.87 -2.68 13.64
CA GLY A 263 5.60 -3.71 12.63
C GLY A 263 4.18 -3.61 12.07
N VAL A 264 3.17 -3.43 12.92
CA VAL A 264 1.79 -3.27 12.47
C VAL A 264 1.60 -1.95 11.69
N ARG A 265 2.17 -0.84 12.18
CA ARG A 265 2.12 0.47 11.49
C ARG A 265 2.75 0.39 10.10
N ARG A 266 3.95 -0.17 9.99
CA ARG A 266 4.64 -0.31 8.70
C ARG A 266 3.98 -1.34 7.79
N GLY A 267 3.48 -2.45 8.35
CA GLY A 267 2.69 -3.43 7.61
C GLY A 267 1.40 -2.84 7.04
N ALA A 268 0.65 -2.09 7.84
CA ALA A 268 -0.55 -1.39 7.39
C ALA A 268 -0.26 -0.31 6.35
N HIS A 269 0.87 0.39 6.47
CA HIS A 269 1.33 1.36 5.48
C HIS A 269 1.76 0.69 4.17
N SER A 270 2.33 -0.51 4.24
CA SER A 270 2.73 -1.30 3.07
C SER A 270 1.50 -1.82 2.34
N ASN A 271 0.69 -2.66 2.98
CA ASN A 271 -0.42 -3.35 2.29
C ASN A 271 -1.74 -2.56 2.24
N GLU A 272 -1.87 -1.45 2.96
CA GLU A 272 -3.04 -0.59 3.05
C GLU A 272 -4.35 -1.30 3.47
N ALA A 273 -4.28 -2.55 3.96
CA ALA A 273 -5.46 -3.33 4.33
C ALA A 273 -6.21 -2.68 5.50
N GLY A 274 -7.49 -2.38 5.29
CA GLY A 274 -8.34 -1.71 6.27
C GLY A 274 -8.25 -0.19 6.26
N ILE A 275 -7.30 0.41 5.52
CA ILE A 275 -7.23 1.86 5.30
C ILE A 275 -8.32 2.29 4.31
N GLY A 276 -8.53 1.50 3.25
CA GLY A 276 -9.61 1.70 2.29
C GLY A 276 -9.19 2.38 0.98
N THR A 277 -7.95 2.77 0.83
CA THR A 277 -7.39 3.40 -0.37
C THR A 277 -7.55 2.52 -1.61
N GLU A 278 -7.17 1.25 -1.51
CA GLU A 278 -7.24 0.27 -2.60
C GLU A 278 -8.67 0.04 -3.10
N THR A 279 -9.67 0.23 -2.23
CA THR A 279 -11.07 0.04 -2.59
C THR A 279 -11.55 1.04 -3.64
N LEU A 280 -10.87 2.19 -3.76
CA LEU A 280 -11.15 3.23 -4.77
C LEU A 280 -10.88 2.70 -6.18
N VAL A 281 -9.78 1.98 -6.39
CA VAL A 281 -9.44 1.34 -7.66
C VAL A 281 -10.25 0.07 -7.87
N HIS A 282 -10.31 -0.82 -6.87
CA HIS A 282 -11.03 -2.08 -6.99
C HIS A 282 -12.52 -1.87 -7.23
N GLY A 283 -13.11 -0.78 -6.71
CA GLY A 283 -14.49 -0.39 -6.99
C GLY A 283 -14.76 -0.07 -8.46
N SER A 284 -13.73 0.37 -9.20
CA SER A 284 -13.82 0.70 -10.63
C SER A 284 -13.61 -0.50 -11.57
N ALA A 285 -13.37 -1.71 -11.03
CA ALA A 285 -13.12 -2.90 -11.85
C ALA A 285 -14.35 -3.34 -12.65
N LYS A 286 -14.11 -3.84 -13.87
CA LYS A 286 -15.12 -4.42 -14.75
C LYS A 286 -15.58 -5.77 -14.19
N THR A 287 -16.71 -5.76 -13.50
CA THR A 287 -17.32 -6.98 -12.96
C THR A 287 -18.79 -6.75 -12.62
N SER A 288 -19.62 -7.75 -12.84
CA SER A 288 -21.00 -7.83 -12.38
C SER A 288 -21.10 -8.51 -11.00
N ASP A 289 -20.05 -9.24 -10.59
CA ASP A 289 -20.03 -9.92 -9.29
C ASP A 289 -18.96 -9.35 -8.36
N PRO A 290 -19.37 -8.74 -7.24
CA PRO A 290 -18.46 -8.07 -6.31
C PRO A 290 -17.49 -9.04 -5.61
N VAL A 291 -17.85 -10.32 -5.43
CA VAL A 291 -17.00 -11.31 -4.78
C VAL A 291 -15.72 -11.58 -5.60
N LYS A 292 -15.83 -11.57 -6.92
CA LYS A 292 -14.68 -11.72 -7.81
C LYS A 292 -13.61 -10.67 -7.50
N GLN A 293 -14.02 -9.41 -7.34
CA GLN A 293 -13.05 -8.33 -7.08
C GLN A 293 -12.50 -8.38 -5.67
N GLY A 294 -13.27 -8.82 -4.68
CA GLY A 294 -12.76 -9.10 -3.34
C GLY A 294 -11.69 -10.18 -3.34
N LEU A 295 -11.87 -11.26 -4.12
CA LEU A 295 -10.89 -12.32 -4.30
C LEU A 295 -9.60 -11.82 -4.99
N VAL A 296 -9.73 -10.95 -5.98
CA VAL A 296 -8.56 -10.33 -6.63
C VAL A 296 -7.80 -9.43 -5.66
N ALA A 297 -8.49 -8.59 -4.91
CA ALA A 297 -7.88 -7.65 -3.97
C ALA A 297 -7.11 -8.34 -2.84
N MET A 298 -7.56 -9.52 -2.38
CA MET A 298 -6.88 -10.28 -1.33
C MET A 298 -5.47 -10.74 -1.71
N LEU A 299 -5.12 -10.74 -3.00
CA LEU A 299 -3.77 -11.07 -3.47
C LEU A 299 -2.75 -9.97 -3.16
N CYS A 300 -3.19 -8.70 -3.01
CA CYS A 300 -2.28 -7.59 -2.76
C CYS A 300 -1.36 -7.81 -1.55
N PRO A 301 -1.83 -8.14 -0.33
CA PRO A 301 -0.95 -8.34 0.82
C PRO A 301 0.05 -9.49 0.64
N ILE A 302 -0.28 -10.47 -0.21
CA ILE A 302 0.62 -11.59 -0.52
C ILE A 302 1.82 -11.07 -1.33
N PHE A 303 1.55 -10.37 -2.44
CA PHE A 303 2.63 -9.84 -3.27
C PHE A 303 3.40 -8.74 -2.58
N ASP A 304 2.69 -7.81 -1.97
CA ASP A 304 3.26 -6.63 -1.35
C ASP A 304 4.08 -6.96 -0.08
N THR A 305 3.43 -7.49 0.95
CA THR A 305 4.06 -7.62 2.27
C THR A 305 4.74 -8.97 2.45
N LEU A 306 4.06 -10.09 2.12
CA LEU A 306 4.65 -11.42 2.33
C LEU A 306 5.82 -11.70 1.38
N ILE A 307 5.81 -11.15 0.16
CA ILE A 307 6.89 -11.36 -0.80
C ILE A 307 7.85 -10.17 -0.79
N MET A 308 7.40 -8.95 -1.13
CA MET A 308 8.30 -7.83 -1.35
C MET A 308 8.95 -7.32 -0.07
N CYS A 309 8.17 -7.09 1.02
CA CYS A 309 8.77 -6.63 2.28
C CYS A 309 9.68 -7.69 2.91
N THR A 310 9.31 -8.98 2.81
CA THR A 310 10.17 -10.06 3.29
C THR A 310 11.49 -10.11 2.51
N SER A 311 11.45 -9.93 1.20
CA SER A 311 12.64 -9.85 0.34
C SER A 311 13.58 -8.75 0.78
N THR A 312 13.07 -7.54 1.00
CA THR A 312 13.83 -6.39 1.48
C THR A 312 14.43 -6.67 2.87
N ALA A 313 13.62 -7.21 3.77
CA ALA A 313 14.05 -7.51 5.14
C ALA A 313 15.21 -8.52 5.18
N LEU A 314 15.07 -9.63 4.44
CA LEU A 314 16.11 -10.65 4.35
C LEU A 314 17.40 -10.05 3.78
N LEU A 315 17.31 -9.25 2.73
CA LEU A 315 18.47 -8.61 2.13
C LEU A 315 19.19 -7.68 3.12
N ILE A 316 18.46 -6.84 3.85
CA ILE A 316 19.03 -5.93 4.86
C ILE A 316 19.64 -6.71 6.03
N ILE A 317 18.98 -7.76 6.53
CA ILE A 317 19.44 -8.54 7.67
C ILE A 317 20.71 -9.32 7.29
N ILE A 318 20.70 -10.00 6.15
CA ILE A 318 21.82 -10.82 5.66
C ILE A 318 23.05 -9.97 5.35
N SER A 319 22.88 -8.76 4.82
CA SER A 319 24.01 -7.85 4.55
C SER A 319 24.71 -7.36 5.81
N GLY A 320 24.03 -7.38 6.97
CA GLY A 320 24.56 -6.87 8.23
C GLY A 320 24.68 -5.35 8.32
N VAL A 321 24.37 -4.59 7.26
CA VAL A 321 24.53 -3.12 7.23
C VAL A 321 23.67 -2.42 8.29
N TRP A 322 22.52 -2.98 8.65
CA TRP A 322 21.63 -2.42 9.67
C TRP A 322 22.24 -2.34 11.08
N LEU A 323 23.34 -3.07 11.34
CA LEU A 323 24.06 -3.06 12.61
C LEU A 323 25.15 -1.97 12.69
N ILE A 324 25.62 -1.48 11.55
CA ILE A 324 26.84 -0.64 11.48
C ILE A 324 26.61 0.69 10.75
N SER A 325 25.49 0.83 10.03
CA SER A 325 25.20 2.05 9.26
C SER A 325 24.27 2.97 10.03
N ASP A 326 24.55 4.27 9.94
CA ASP A 326 23.65 5.33 10.43
C ASP A 326 22.62 5.76 9.37
N SER A 327 22.69 5.18 8.16
CA SER A 327 21.78 5.49 7.05
C SER A 327 20.37 5.01 7.34
N THR A 328 19.37 5.71 6.80
CA THR A 328 17.95 5.39 6.99
C THR A 328 17.21 5.24 5.66
N GLY A 329 16.06 4.59 5.70
CA GLY A 329 15.16 4.53 4.56
C GLY A 329 15.79 3.87 3.33
N VAL A 330 15.67 4.53 2.18
CA VAL A 330 16.14 4.00 0.89
C VAL A 330 17.65 3.82 0.84
N THR A 331 18.41 4.69 1.50
CA THR A 331 19.89 4.65 1.51
C THR A 331 20.39 3.39 2.23
N LEU A 332 19.80 3.01 3.36
CA LEU A 332 20.14 1.75 4.04
C LEU A 332 19.90 0.52 3.14
N THR A 333 18.80 0.51 2.41
CA THR A 333 18.53 -0.57 1.46
C THR A 333 19.52 -0.57 0.31
N ALA A 334 19.96 0.62 -0.17
CA ALA A 334 20.97 0.74 -1.22
C ALA A 334 22.35 0.21 -0.77
N GLU A 335 22.73 0.47 0.46
CA GLU A 335 23.92 -0.11 1.08
C GLU A 335 23.82 -1.64 1.15
N ALA A 336 22.66 -2.19 1.55
CA ALA A 336 22.44 -3.63 1.60
C ALA A 336 22.55 -4.28 0.21
N PHE A 337 21.94 -3.69 -0.82
CA PHE A 337 22.10 -4.14 -2.20
C PHE A 337 23.55 -4.08 -2.68
N SER A 338 24.24 -2.99 -2.36
CA SER A 338 25.66 -2.81 -2.72
C SER A 338 26.56 -3.82 -2.01
N ALA A 339 26.29 -4.13 -0.74
CA ALA A 339 27.07 -5.08 0.03
C ALA A 339 26.95 -6.52 -0.52
N LEU A 340 25.76 -6.93 -0.98
CA LEU A 340 25.52 -8.30 -1.44
C LEU A 340 25.71 -8.49 -2.95
N LEU A 341 25.46 -7.47 -3.77
CA LEU A 341 25.48 -7.56 -5.24
C LEU A 341 26.49 -6.59 -5.89
N GLY A 342 27.24 -5.83 -5.10
CA GLY A 342 28.18 -4.85 -5.60
C GLY A 342 27.52 -3.68 -6.35
N PRO A 343 28.23 -3.00 -7.26
CA PRO A 343 27.72 -1.85 -8.00
C PRO A 343 26.44 -2.13 -8.82
N LEU A 344 26.28 -3.36 -9.30
CA LEU A 344 25.06 -3.78 -10.01
C LEU A 344 23.84 -3.75 -9.08
N GLY A 345 24.04 -4.12 -7.81
CA GLY A 345 22.95 -4.06 -6.80
C GLY A 345 22.43 -2.63 -6.64
N TYR A 346 23.32 -1.66 -6.50
CA TYR A 346 22.91 -0.25 -6.43
C TYR A 346 22.15 0.21 -7.68
N ALA A 347 22.65 -0.13 -8.87
CA ALA A 347 22.01 0.28 -10.13
C ALA A 347 20.61 -0.33 -10.28
N VAL A 348 20.44 -1.60 -9.93
CA VAL A 348 19.14 -2.26 -9.96
C VAL A 348 18.18 -1.63 -8.97
N LEU A 349 18.63 -1.42 -7.72
CA LEU A 349 17.78 -0.77 -6.71
C LEU A 349 17.40 0.65 -7.14
N PHE A 350 18.33 1.43 -7.70
CA PHE A 350 18.05 2.77 -8.21
C PHE A 350 16.90 2.77 -9.23
N ILE A 351 16.95 1.88 -10.22
CA ILE A 351 15.87 1.72 -11.22
C ILE A 351 14.54 1.34 -10.54
N CYS A 352 14.59 0.40 -9.58
CA CYS A 352 13.41 -0.03 -8.85
C CYS A 352 12.81 1.12 -8.01
N VAL A 353 13.63 1.87 -7.27
CA VAL A 353 13.17 3.01 -6.45
C VAL A 353 12.51 4.08 -7.30
N VAL A 354 13.12 4.43 -8.44
CA VAL A 354 12.54 5.40 -9.37
C VAL A 354 11.20 4.92 -9.90
N SER A 355 11.13 3.65 -10.31
CA SER A 355 9.89 3.05 -10.84
C SER A 355 8.80 2.93 -9.79
N PHE A 356 9.12 2.43 -8.58
CA PHE A 356 8.18 2.27 -7.47
C PHE A 356 7.68 3.62 -6.97
N GLY A 357 8.58 4.57 -6.74
CA GLY A 357 8.20 5.91 -6.28
C GLY A 357 7.28 6.62 -7.26
N ALA A 358 7.62 6.62 -8.55
CA ALA A 358 6.81 7.24 -9.58
C ALA A 358 5.43 6.58 -9.70
N SER A 359 5.36 5.24 -9.73
CA SER A 359 4.09 4.51 -9.88
C SER A 359 3.15 4.76 -8.70
N THR A 360 3.68 4.82 -7.47
CA THR A 360 2.88 5.11 -6.27
C THR A 360 2.32 6.54 -6.31
N ILE A 361 3.11 7.53 -6.75
CA ILE A 361 2.63 8.92 -6.92
C ILE A 361 1.43 8.95 -7.88
N PHE A 362 1.48 8.21 -8.98
CA PHE A 362 0.38 8.18 -9.96
C PHE A 362 -0.91 7.60 -9.34
N THR A 363 -0.79 6.48 -8.62
CA THR A 363 -1.95 5.84 -7.99
C THR A 363 -2.52 6.67 -6.85
N TYR A 364 -1.68 7.26 -6.01
CA TYR A 364 -2.13 8.14 -4.93
C TYR A 364 -2.84 9.39 -5.47
N SER A 365 -2.43 9.91 -6.63
CA SER A 365 -3.15 11.01 -7.27
C SER A 365 -4.59 10.63 -7.63
N PHE A 366 -4.82 9.39 -8.04
CA PHE A 366 -6.17 8.87 -8.26
C PHE A 366 -6.95 8.74 -6.96
N TYR A 367 -6.34 8.20 -5.89
CA TYR A 367 -7.01 8.06 -4.58
C TYR A 367 -7.50 9.41 -4.05
N GLY A 368 -6.63 10.41 -4.04
CA GLY A 368 -7.01 11.73 -3.59
C GLY A 368 -7.99 12.44 -4.54
N SER A 369 -7.88 12.21 -5.85
CA SER A 369 -8.85 12.72 -6.82
C SER A 369 -10.24 12.13 -6.58
N ALA A 370 -10.36 10.84 -6.27
CA ALA A 370 -11.62 10.19 -5.92
C ALA A 370 -12.23 10.75 -4.63
N CYS A 371 -11.40 11.02 -3.62
CA CYS A 371 -11.82 11.70 -2.39
C CYS A 371 -12.29 13.13 -2.67
N SER A 372 -11.55 13.88 -3.49
CA SER A 372 -11.89 15.23 -3.91
C SER A 372 -13.19 15.28 -4.74
N GLN A 373 -13.39 14.29 -5.61
CA GLN A 373 -14.63 14.14 -6.38
C GLN A 373 -15.84 13.93 -5.47
N PHE A 374 -15.72 13.12 -4.44
CA PHE A 374 -16.79 12.90 -3.46
C PHE A 374 -17.16 14.19 -2.71
N LEU A 375 -16.16 15.00 -2.32
CA LEU A 375 -16.38 16.23 -1.54
C LEU A 375 -16.84 17.43 -2.39
N PHE A 376 -16.26 17.59 -3.59
CA PHE A 376 -16.36 18.81 -4.39
C PHE A 376 -16.87 18.56 -5.82
N GLY A 377 -17.24 17.33 -6.15
CA GLY A 377 -17.67 16.95 -7.50
C GLY A 377 -16.54 16.97 -8.54
N GLU A 378 -16.89 16.97 -9.82
CA GLU A 378 -15.95 16.86 -10.94
C GLU A 378 -14.90 17.98 -10.99
N LYS A 379 -15.23 19.17 -10.55
CA LYS A 379 -14.27 20.29 -10.47
C LYS A 379 -13.17 20.03 -9.45
N GLY A 380 -13.48 19.29 -8.39
CA GLY A 380 -12.51 18.89 -7.36
C GLY A 380 -11.41 18.01 -7.92
N VAL A 381 -11.69 17.14 -8.88
CA VAL A 381 -10.70 16.24 -9.48
C VAL A 381 -9.54 17.02 -10.10
N LYS A 382 -9.85 17.97 -11.00
CA LYS A 382 -8.82 18.79 -11.66
C LYS A 382 -8.05 19.66 -10.68
N PHE A 383 -8.75 20.24 -9.71
CA PHE A 383 -8.10 21.04 -8.66
C PHE A 383 -7.10 20.19 -7.87
N TYR A 384 -7.50 18.99 -7.46
CA TYR A 384 -6.64 18.10 -6.66
C TYR A 384 -5.44 17.59 -7.46
N GLN A 385 -5.57 17.32 -8.75
CA GLN A 385 -4.44 16.97 -9.60
C GLN A 385 -3.35 18.05 -9.60
N TRP A 386 -3.72 19.34 -9.64
CA TRP A 386 -2.77 20.45 -9.51
C TRP A 386 -2.17 20.53 -8.10
N VAL A 387 -2.96 20.23 -7.06
CA VAL A 387 -2.46 20.14 -5.68
C VAL A 387 -1.38 19.06 -5.58
N ILE A 388 -1.60 17.88 -6.15
CA ILE A 388 -0.58 16.81 -6.19
C ILE A 388 0.70 17.28 -6.87
N ILE A 389 0.60 17.89 -8.07
CA ILE A 389 1.78 18.39 -8.82
C ILE A 389 2.58 19.38 -7.97
N LEU A 390 1.90 20.30 -7.27
CA LEU A 390 2.55 21.23 -6.35
C LEU A 390 3.22 20.51 -5.18
N PHE A 391 2.52 19.58 -4.54
CA PHE A 391 3.04 18.88 -3.36
C PHE A 391 4.17 17.90 -3.68
N VAL A 392 4.27 17.38 -4.89
CA VAL A 392 5.47 16.64 -5.36
C VAL A 392 6.72 17.52 -5.19
N ILE A 393 6.65 18.80 -5.56
CA ILE A 393 7.77 19.74 -5.42
C ILE A 393 8.03 20.06 -3.94
N VAL A 394 6.99 20.34 -3.18
CA VAL A 394 7.10 20.69 -1.75
C VAL A 394 7.77 19.56 -0.96
N PHE A 395 7.27 18.33 -1.15
CA PHE A 395 7.80 17.15 -0.42
C PHE A 395 9.19 16.71 -0.92
N ALA A 396 9.62 17.10 -2.11
CA ALA A 396 11.00 16.91 -2.55
C ALA A 396 12.02 17.73 -1.72
N VAL A 397 11.57 18.80 -1.07
CA VAL A 397 12.45 19.75 -0.37
C VAL A 397 12.37 19.63 1.16
N ILE A 398 11.22 19.24 1.71
CA ILE A 398 11.03 19.16 3.17
C ILE A 398 11.62 17.88 3.78
N PRO A 399 11.96 17.88 5.11
CA PRO A 399 12.44 16.69 5.81
C PRO A 399 11.42 15.55 5.78
N ILE A 400 11.92 14.31 5.72
CA ILE A 400 11.11 13.10 5.56
C ILE A 400 10.21 12.83 6.76
N GLU A 401 10.66 13.13 7.98
CA GLU A 401 9.94 12.85 9.23
C GLU A 401 8.58 13.55 9.28
N ALA A 402 8.55 14.80 8.80
CA ALA A 402 7.30 15.57 8.72
C ALA A 402 6.32 14.94 7.72
N ALA A 403 6.81 14.51 6.56
CA ALA A 403 5.99 13.87 5.52
C ALA A 403 5.40 12.54 6.00
N ILE A 404 6.23 11.67 6.61
CA ILE A 404 5.80 10.35 7.10
C ILE A 404 4.71 10.50 8.17
N ASN A 405 4.92 11.33 9.17
CA ASN A 405 3.99 11.44 10.29
C ASN A 405 2.61 11.98 9.86
N ILE A 406 2.55 12.94 8.93
CA ILE A 406 1.29 13.47 8.41
C ILE A 406 0.52 12.38 7.66
N ILE A 407 1.18 11.62 6.78
CA ILE A 407 0.56 10.54 6.02
C ILE A 407 0.11 9.42 6.93
N ASP A 408 0.93 9.02 7.90
CA ASP A 408 0.61 7.98 8.87
C ASP A 408 -0.62 8.34 9.72
N ILE A 409 -0.74 9.59 10.19
CA ILE A 409 -1.94 10.07 10.88
C ILE A 409 -3.17 9.96 9.97
N SER A 410 -3.05 10.39 8.72
CA SER A 410 -4.17 10.37 7.77
C SER A 410 -4.63 8.95 7.48
N PHE A 411 -3.71 8.00 7.29
CA PHE A 411 -4.04 6.59 7.10
C PHE A 411 -4.75 5.98 8.31
N ALA A 412 -4.26 6.30 9.50
CA ALA A 412 -4.92 5.85 10.73
C ALA A 412 -6.36 6.40 10.86
N LEU A 413 -6.57 7.66 10.46
CA LEU A 413 -7.90 8.27 10.45
C LEU A 413 -8.81 7.67 9.38
N MET A 414 -8.30 7.35 8.18
CA MET A 414 -9.06 6.68 7.11
C MET A 414 -9.50 5.27 7.50
N ALA A 415 -8.71 4.55 8.28
CA ALA A 415 -9.03 3.21 8.72
C ALA A 415 -10.30 3.14 9.58
N ILE A 416 -10.57 4.17 10.37
CA ILE A 416 -11.72 4.20 11.29
C ILE A 416 -13.06 4.04 10.53
N PRO A 417 -13.45 4.93 9.60
CA PRO A 417 -14.70 4.78 8.86
C PRO A 417 -14.73 3.53 7.99
N THR A 418 -13.59 3.14 7.42
CA THR A 418 -13.48 1.93 6.59
C THR A 418 -13.80 0.68 7.40
N LEU A 419 -13.19 0.51 8.57
CA LEU A 419 -13.40 -0.67 9.39
C LEU A 419 -14.77 -0.68 10.05
N ILE A 420 -15.28 0.46 10.52
CA ILE A 420 -16.64 0.56 11.08
C ILE A 420 -17.67 0.11 10.04
N SER A 421 -17.62 0.65 8.82
CA SER A 421 -18.55 0.30 7.75
C SER A 421 -18.42 -1.17 7.32
N THR A 422 -17.18 -1.68 7.25
CA THR A 422 -16.90 -3.04 6.82
C THR A 422 -17.39 -4.07 7.85
N VAL A 423 -17.14 -3.84 9.14
CA VAL A 423 -17.63 -4.72 10.23
C VAL A 423 -19.17 -4.73 10.25
N TRP A 424 -19.79 -3.55 10.12
CA TRP A 424 -21.26 -3.45 10.08
C TRP A 424 -21.88 -4.24 8.93
N LEU A 425 -21.24 -4.19 7.76
CA LEU A 425 -21.74 -4.81 6.53
C LEU A 425 -21.18 -6.23 6.28
N ALA A 426 -20.34 -6.75 7.17
CA ALA A 426 -19.73 -8.08 7.02
C ALA A 426 -20.75 -9.21 6.76
N PRO A 427 -21.95 -9.24 7.39
CA PRO A 427 -22.96 -10.26 7.08
C PRO A 427 -23.42 -10.25 5.61
N LYS A 428 -23.50 -9.05 4.99
CA LYS A 428 -23.89 -8.92 3.58
C LYS A 428 -22.83 -9.47 2.63
N VAL A 429 -21.54 -9.27 2.96
CA VAL A 429 -20.43 -9.86 2.21
C VAL A 429 -20.46 -11.37 2.27
N ILE A 430 -20.65 -11.96 3.46
CA ILE A 430 -20.71 -13.42 3.62
C ILE A 430 -21.92 -14.02 2.90
N PHE A 431 -23.08 -13.35 2.94
CA PHE A 431 -24.26 -13.79 2.20
C PHE A 431 -23.93 -13.84 0.69
N LYS A 432 -23.37 -12.75 0.14
CA LYS A 432 -23.02 -12.67 -1.29
C LYS A 432 -21.92 -13.67 -1.67
N ALA A 433 -20.95 -13.88 -0.80
CA ALA A 433 -19.88 -14.85 -1.00
C ALA A 433 -20.43 -16.30 -1.07
N ARG A 434 -21.37 -16.67 -0.19
CA ARG A 434 -22.02 -17.99 -0.23
C ARG A 434 -22.80 -18.19 -1.53
N GLU A 435 -23.57 -17.21 -1.96
CA GLU A 435 -24.30 -17.25 -3.23
C GLU A 435 -23.35 -17.48 -4.40
N TYR A 436 -22.25 -16.73 -4.45
CA TYR A 436 -21.24 -16.85 -5.50
C TYR A 436 -20.56 -18.23 -5.54
N PHE A 437 -20.12 -18.74 -4.37
CA PHE A 437 -19.40 -20.01 -4.31
C PHE A 437 -20.31 -21.22 -4.54
N SER A 438 -21.58 -21.19 -4.11
CA SER A 438 -22.56 -22.24 -4.45
C SER A 438 -22.77 -22.32 -5.96
N ALA A 439 -22.92 -21.18 -6.64
CA ALA A 439 -23.06 -21.17 -8.10
C ALA A 439 -21.77 -21.62 -8.82
N LEU A 440 -20.59 -21.36 -8.24
CA LEU A 440 -19.31 -21.82 -8.78
C LEU A 440 -19.17 -23.35 -8.67
N GLU A 441 -19.54 -23.93 -7.53
CA GLU A 441 -19.52 -25.38 -7.30
C GLU A 441 -20.50 -26.14 -8.21
N GLU A 442 -21.66 -25.56 -8.52
CA GLU A 442 -22.63 -26.14 -9.46
C GLU A 442 -22.16 -26.10 -10.93
N SER A 443 -21.19 -25.22 -11.25
CA SER A 443 -20.67 -25.04 -12.61
C SER A 443 -19.41 -25.84 -12.91
N THR A 444 -18.79 -26.44 -11.89
CA THR A 444 -17.59 -27.31 -11.97
C THR A 444 -17.96 -28.77 -11.84
#